data_8ad0dade0c8da291692e5a549cf5f906
#
_entry.id   8ad0dade0c8da291692e5a549cf5f906
#
_cell.length_a   1.000
_cell.length_b   1.000
_cell.length_c   1.000
_cell.angle_alpha   90.00
_cell.angle_beta   90.00
_cell.angle_gamma   90.00
#
_symmetry.space_group_name_H-M   'P 1'
#
loop_
_entity.id
_entity.type
_entity.pdbx_description
1 polymer ?
#
loop_
_entity_poly.entity_id
_entity_poly.type
_entity_poly.pdbx_seq_one_letter_code
_entity_poly.pdbx_strand_id
1 'polypeptide(L)'
;MNIIHLGETGIVTVQNGFGALPVQRCDMDTAEKILKKAYEGGMTYFDTARSYSDSEEKIGKALSHDPAIRAKIVIATKTPSKTPEAFWKDLETSLKMLQTDYIDVYQFHMAERCYRPGDGTGMYECMQKAKAEGRIRHIGITAHKILVAKEAAESGLYETLQFPFSYLSGKQELELVEICRKNKVGFIAMKGLAGGLINRSDAAMAFMSQYDNVVPIWGIQKETELEEWLSYMDNTPQMTGEIREFIEKERAELAGDFCRGCGYCMPCPMGITINQCARISLMLRRAPSANWLSEHWQNEMKKIETCINCRKCVSKCPYELDTPALLKKNYEDYKKVLKGEVKV
;
A
#
# COMPACT_ATOMS: atom_id res chain seq x y z
N MET A 1 -15.05 -14.12 8.83
CA MET A 1 -14.47 -12.83 8.33
C MET A 1 -15.53 -11.75 8.27
N ASN A 2 -15.20 -10.50 8.61
CA ASN A 2 -16.13 -9.38 8.50
C ASN A 2 -16.43 -9.04 7.04
N ILE A 3 -17.64 -8.55 6.78
CA ILE A 3 -18.07 -7.98 5.50
C ILE A 3 -18.00 -6.46 5.61
N ILE A 4 -17.39 -5.82 4.64
CA ILE A 4 -17.22 -4.38 4.56
C ILE A 4 -18.08 -3.81 3.45
N HIS A 5 -18.85 -2.78 3.76
CA HIS A 5 -19.46 -1.88 2.78
C HIS A 5 -18.49 -0.72 2.53
N LEU A 6 -17.95 -0.65 1.34
CA LEU A 6 -16.89 0.32 1.00
C LEU A 6 -17.48 1.71 0.73
N GLY A 7 -17.70 2.47 1.79
CA GLY A 7 -18.38 3.77 1.71
C GLY A 7 -19.78 3.67 1.10
N GLU A 8 -20.13 4.61 0.23
CA GLU A 8 -21.40 4.61 -0.54
C GLU A 8 -21.24 4.04 -1.97
N THR A 9 -20.15 3.35 -2.26
CA THR A 9 -19.91 2.76 -3.60
C THR A 9 -20.87 1.62 -3.96
N GLY A 10 -21.55 1.02 -2.99
CA GLY A 10 -22.29 -0.22 -3.18
C GLY A 10 -21.40 -1.46 -3.25
N ILE A 11 -20.09 -1.31 -3.20
CA ILE A 11 -19.16 -2.44 -3.14
C ILE A 11 -19.25 -3.10 -1.77
N VAL A 12 -19.50 -4.41 -1.78
CA VAL A 12 -19.50 -5.28 -0.60
C VAL A 12 -18.41 -6.32 -0.78
N THR A 13 -17.49 -6.39 0.17
CA THR A 13 -16.34 -7.31 0.10
C THR A 13 -15.98 -7.84 1.48
N VAL A 14 -15.25 -8.94 1.52
CA VAL A 14 -14.64 -9.43 2.76
C VAL A 14 -13.52 -8.48 3.22
N GLN A 15 -13.31 -8.39 4.52
CA GLN A 15 -12.23 -7.57 5.12
C GLN A 15 -10.84 -8.21 4.95
N ASN A 16 -10.55 -8.71 3.76
CA ASN A 16 -9.33 -9.44 3.42
C ASN A 16 -9.00 -9.26 1.93
N GLY A 17 -8.50 -8.08 1.56
CA GLY A 17 -8.19 -7.74 0.17
C GLY A 17 -6.78 -8.17 -0.23
N PHE A 18 -6.60 -8.45 -1.52
CA PHE A 18 -5.34 -8.83 -2.13
C PHE A 18 -4.60 -7.61 -2.69
N GLY A 19 -3.41 -7.33 -2.19
CA GLY A 19 -2.50 -6.28 -2.69
C GLY A 19 -1.49 -6.86 -3.68
N ALA A 20 -1.68 -6.60 -4.97
CA ALA A 20 -0.93 -7.23 -6.05
C ALA A 20 0.41 -6.55 -6.40
N LEU A 21 0.89 -5.58 -5.61
CA LEU A 21 2.23 -5.01 -5.81
C LEU A 21 3.34 -6.08 -5.81
N PRO A 22 3.39 -7.04 -4.86
CA PRO A 22 4.47 -8.03 -4.85
C PRO A 22 4.38 -9.05 -5.99
N VAL A 23 3.22 -9.28 -6.56
CA VAL A 23 3.00 -10.23 -7.68
C VAL A 23 3.88 -9.92 -8.89
N GLN A 24 4.27 -8.66 -9.11
CA GLN A 24 5.22 -8.28 -10.17
C GLN A 24 6.59 -8.98 -10.06
N ARG A 25 6.92 -9.57 -8.90
CA ARG A 25 8.19 -10.29 -8.66
C ARG A 25 8.08 -11.79 -8.93
N CYS A 26 6.87 -12.30 -9.13
CA CYS A 26 6.61 -13.69 -9.48
C CYS A 26 6.70 -13.87 -11.00
N ASP A 27 7.02 -15.08 -11.47
CA ASP A 27 6.71 -15.44 -12.84
C ASP A 27 5.17 -15.53 -13.06
N MET A 28 4.76 -15.65 -14.32
CA MET A 28 3.34 -15.64 -14.68
C MET A 28 2.58 -16.82 -14.06
N ASP A 29 3.16 -18.02 -14.10
CA ASP A 29 2.50 -19.26 -13.65
C ASP A 29 2.31 -19.25 -12.12
N THR A 30 3.34 -18.82 -11.39
CA THR A 30 3.27 -18.62 -9.93
C THR A 30 2.21 -17.57 -9.56
N ALA A 31 2.18 -16.46 -10.28
CA ALA A 31 1.21 -15.40 -10.05
C ALA A 31 -0.22 -15.86 -10.32
N GLU A 32 -0.44 -16.57 -11.43
CA GLU A 32 -1.75 -17.14 -11.79
C GLU A 32 -2.26 -18.11 -10.72
N LYS A 33 -1.38 -19.01 -10.23
CA LYS A 33 -1.72 -19.96 -9.16
C LYS A 33 -2.12 -19.23 -7.86
N ILE A 34 -1.34 -18.24 -7.43
CA ILE A 34 -1.61 -17.46 -6.22
C ILE A 34 -2.93 -16.68 -6.34
N LEU A 35 -3.15 -15.99 -7.47
CA LEU A 35 -4.35 -15.20 -7.70
C LEU A 35 -5.63 -16.05 -7.76
N LYS A 36 -5.60 -17.19 -8.46
CA LYS A 36 -6.72 -18.13 -8.49
C LYS A 36 -7.04 -18.70 -7.11
N LYS A 37 -6.01 -19.15 -6.39
CA LYS A 37 -6.16 -19.67 -5.02
C LYS A 37 -6.73 -18.60 -4.07
N ALA A 38 -6.33 -17.32 -4.22
CA ALA A 38 -6.88 -16.22 -3.45
C ALA A 38 -8.38 -16.02 -3.70
N TYR A 39 -8.80 -16.03 -4.98
CA TYR A 39 -10.21 -15.93 -5.36
C TYR A 39 -11.03 -17.14 -4.86
N GLU A 40 -10.54 -18.35 -5.08
CA GLU A 40 -11.17 -19.59 -4.62
C GLU A 40 -11.28 -19.65 -3.09
N GLY A 41 -10.32 -19.08 -2.38
CA GLY A 41 -10.33 -18.92 -0.93
C GLY A 41 -11.20 -17.77 -0.42
N GLY A 42 -11.95 -17.08 -1.31
CA GLY A 42 -12.95 -16.07 -0.96
C GLY A 42 -12.46 -14.63 -0.94
N MET A 43 -11.22 -14.32 -1.33
CA MET A 43 -10.79 -12.94 -1.54
C MET A 43 -11.46 -12.40 -2.81
N THR A 44 -12.17 -11.28 -2.68
CA THR A 44 -12.91 -10.67 -3.80
C THR A 44 -12.44 -9.27 -4.17
N TYR A 45 -11.56 -8.65 -3.38
CA TYR A 45 -11.00 -7.33 -3.65
C TYR A 45 -9.53 -7.45 -4.06
N PHE A 46 -9.18 -7.04 -5.30
CA PHE A 46 -7.84 -7.11 -5.88
C PHE A 46 -7.34 -5.70 -6.22
N ASP A 47 -6.26 -5.27 -5.56
CA ASP A 47 -5.65 -3.95 -5.75
C ASP A 47 -4.35 -4.04 -6.53
N THR A 48 -4.25 -3.31 -7.62
CA THR A 48 -3.06 -3.18 -8.45
C THR A 48 -2.79 -1.74 -8.85
N ALA A 49 -1.89 -1.47 -9.79
CA ALA A 49 -1.64 -0.15 -10.36
C ALA A 49 -0.92 -0.25 -11.71
N ARG A 50 -1.11 0.75 -12.59
CA ARG A 50 -0.36 0.87 -13.85
C ARG A 50 1.17 0.84 -13.62
N SER A 51 1.63 1.37 -12.49
CA SER A 51 3.05 1.42 -12.13
C SER A 51 3.63 0.09 -11.62
N TYR A 52 2.82 -0.97 -11.48
CA TYR A 52 3.27 -2.26 -10.94
C TYR A 52 3.64 -3.24 -12.07
N SER A 53 4.49 -2.78 -12.99
CA SER A 53 4.99 -3.53 -14.16
C SER A 53 3.90 -4.39 -14.85
N ASP A 54 3.92 -5.68 -14.67
CA ASP A 54 3.02 -6.68 -15.28
C ASP A 54 1.89 -7.18 -14.35
N SER A 55 1.70 -6.56 -13.19
CA SER A 55 0.70 -6.99 -12.20
C SER A 55 -0.74 -6.96 -12.75
N GLU A 56 -1.09 -5.94 -13.55
CA GLU A 56 -2.40 -5.87 -14.21
C GLU A 56 -2.61 -7.01 -15.21
N GLU A 57 -1.59 -7.35 -16.00
CA GLU A 57 -1.63 -8.46 -16.95
C GLU A 57 -1.81 -9.80 -16.24
N LYS A 58 -1.15 -10.02 -15.12
CA LYS A 58 -1.28 -11.21 -14.29
C LYS A 58 -2.70 -11.36 -13.73
N ILE A 59 -3.30 -10.29 -13.23
CA ILE A 59 -4.71 -10.32 -12.80
C ILE A 59 -5.64 -10.58 -13.99
N GLY A 60 -5.39 -9.94 -15.12
CA GLY A 60 -6.14 -10.14 -16.36
C GLY A 60 -6.16 -11.61 -16.75
N LYS A 61 -4.99 -12.21 -16.87
CA LYS A 61 -4.83 -13.62 -17.27
C LYS A 61 -5.37 -14.61 -16.22
N ALA A 62 -5.19 -14.33 -14.93
CA ALA A 62 -5.62 -15.24 -13.87
C ALA A 62 -7.12 -15.21 -13.61
N LEU A 63 -7.74 -14.04 -13.65
CA LEU A 63 -9.08 -13.82 -13.13
C LEU A 63 -10.03 -13.12 -14.11
N SER A 64 -9.72 -11.89 -14.53
CA SER A 64 -10.71 -11.03 -15.15
C SER A 64 -10.99 -11.32 -16.62
N HIS A 65 -10.20 -12.18 -17.28
CA HIS A 65 -10.52 -12.68 -18.61
C HIS A 65 -11.77 -13.59 -18.63
N ASP A 66 -12.10 -14.21 -17.50
CA ASP A 66 -13.32 -14.99 -17.31
C ASP A 66 -14.46 -14.09 -16.82
N PRO A 67 -15.52 -13.84 -17.63
CA PRO A 67 -16.63 -12.98 -17.25
C PRO A 67 -17.35 -13.43 -15.97
N ALA A 68 -17.40 -14.75 -15.70
CA ALA A 68 -18.06 -15.26 -14.51
C ALA A 68 -17.28 -14.96 -13.22
N ILE A 69 -15.95 -14.94 -13.30
CA ILE A 69 -15.08 -14.50 -12.20
C ILE A 69 -15.11 -12.97 -12.11
N ARG A 70 -14.95 -12.26 -13.26
CA ARG A 70 -14.94 -10.81 -13.31
C ARG A 70 -16.15 -10.17 -12.66
N ALA A 71 -17.33 -10.76 -12.83
CA ALA A 71 -18.58 -10.26 -12.21
C ALA A 71 -18.63 -10.40 -10.68
N LYS A 72 -17.73 -11.21 -10.08
CA LYS A 72 -17.72 -11.51 -8.65
C LYS A 72 -16.56 -10.83 -7.91
N ILE A 73 -15.62 -10.22 -8.64
CA ILE A 73 -14.46 -9.57 -8.05
C ILE A 73 -14.52 -8.06 -8.23
N VAL A 74 -13.88 -7.36 -7.31
CA VAL A 74 -13.62 -5.92 -7.37
C VAL A 74 -12.17 -5.71 -7.77
N ILE A 75 -11.94 -5.00 -8.86
CA ILE A 75 -10.60 -4.61 -9.30
C ILE A 75 -10.40 -3.12 -9.05
N ALA A 76 -9.41 -2.81 -8.21
CA ALA A 76 -8.91 -1.46 -8.01
C ALA A 76 -7.56 -1.31 -8.70
N THR A 77 -7.44 -0.32 -9.59
CA THR A 77 -6.14 0.05 -10.17
C THR A 77 -5.94 1.56 -10.17
N LYS A 78 -4.78 2.04 -10.61
CA LYS A 78 -4.35 3.42 -10.37
C LYS A 78 -3.55 3.96 -11.55
N THR A 79 -3.75 5.25 -11.86
CA THR A 79 -2.94 6.00 -12.83
C THR A 79 -1.95 6.91 -12.11
N PRO A 80 -0.64 6.87 -12.44
CA PRO A 80 0.34 7.85 -11.99
C PRO A 80 0.34 9.12 -12.83
N SER A 81 -0.49 9.21 -13.87
CA SER A 81 -0.50 10.31 -14.83
C SER A 81 -0.88 11.65 -14.22
N LYS A 82 -0.34 12.71 -14.80
CA LYS A 82 -0.57 14.10 -14.39
C LYS A 82 -1.11 14.97 -15.52
N THR A 83 -1.39 14.38 -16.69
CA THR A 83 -2.01 15.05 -17.85
C THR A 83 -3.15 14.23 -18.42
N PRO A 84 -4.17 14.85 -19.01
CA PRO A 84 -5.31 14.16 -19.62
C PRO A 84 -4.91 13.11 -20.68
N GLU A 85 -3.96 13.42 -21.56
CA GLU A 85 -3.53 12.46 -22.58
C GLU A 85 -2.92 11.21 -21.97
N ALA A 86 -2.03 11.39 -20.97
CA ALA A 86 -1.41 10.27 -20.29
C ALA A 86 -2.44 9.46 -19.48
N PHE A 87 -3.44 10.14 -18.89
CA PHE A 87 -4.54 9.48 -18.17
C PHE A 87 -5.29 8.51 -19.09
N TRP A 88 -5.71 8.95 -20.27
CA TRP A 88 -6.45 8.11 -21.22
C TRP A 88 -5.61 6.92 -21.69
N LYS A 89 -4.33 7.16 -21.98
CA LYS A 89 -3.40 6.09 -22.35
C LYS A 89 -3.25 5.05 -21.23
N ASP A 90 -3.15 5.49 -19.97
CA ASP A 90 -3.06 4.61 -18.81
C ASP A 90 -4.34 3.78 -18.66
N LEU A 91 -5.51 4.42 -18.74
CA LEU A 91 -6.80 3.75 -18.61
C LEU A 91 -6.99 2.68 -19.69
N GLU A 92 -6.71 3.00 -20.95
CA GLU A 92 -6.78 2.05 -22.06
C GLU A 92 -5.82 0.88 -21.88
N THR A 93 -4.60 1.17 -21.44
CA THR A 93 -3.61 0.14 -21.15
C THR A 93 -4.05 -0.75 -20.00
N SER A 94 -4.58 -0.17 -18.92
CA SER A 94 -5.08 -0.94 -17.76
C SER A 94 -6.25 -1.86 -18.15
N LEU A 95 -7.23 -1.36 -18.88
CA LEU A 95 -8.36 -2.16 -19.38
C LEU A 95 -7.88 -3.34 -20.25
N LYS A 96 -6.93 -3.08 -21.16
CA LYS A 96 -6.33 -4.10 -22.03
C LYS A 96 -5.57 -5.14 -21.22
N MET A 97 -4.70 -4.73 -20.28
CA MET A 97 -3.90 -5.66 -19.47
C MET A 97 -4.78 -6.48 -18.53
N LEU A 98 -5.77 -5.85 -17.91
CA LEU A 98 -6.76 -6.49 -17.05
C LEU A 98 -7.77 -7.35 -17.84
N GLN A 99 -7.79 -7.31 -19.17
CA GLN A 99 -8.72 -8.04 -20.04
C GLN A 99 -10.19 -7.85 -19.63
N THR A 100 -10.60 -6.60 -19.44
CA THR A 100 -11.95 -6.22 -18.99
C THR A 100 -12.38 -4.91 -19.59
N ASP A 101 -13.68 -4.69 -19.74
CA ASP A 101 -14.25 -3.45 -20.30
C ASP A 101 -14.43 -2.35 -19.25
N TYR A 102 -14.31 -2.68 -17.97
CA TYR A 102 -14.47 -1.73 -16.87
C TYR A 102 -13.57 -2.02 -15.69
N ILE A 103 -13.28 -0.98 -14.90
CA ILE A 103 -12.56 -1.05 -13.63
C ILE A 103 -13.52 -0.64 -12.52
N ASP A 104 -13.57 -1.37 -11.40
CA ASP A 104 -14.49 -1.02 -10.31
C ASP A 104 -14.04 0.23 -9.57
N VAL A 105 -12.76 0.35 -9.21
CA VAL A 105 -12.20 1.52 -8.54
C VAL A 105 -10.97 2.01 -9.29
N TYR A 106 -11.05 3.19 -9.91
CA TYR A 106 -9.90 3.80 -10.59
C TYR A 106 -9.39 4.99 -9.78
N GLN A 107 -8.09 4.99 -9.47
CA GLN A 107 -7.53 5.90 -8.47
C GLN A 107 -6.41 6.76 -9.04
N PHE A 108 -6.32 8.01 -8.60
CA PHE A 108 -5.10 8.79 -8.75
C PHE A 108 -4.01 8.19 -7.86
N HIS A 109 -2.88 7.82 -8.44
CA HIS A 109 -1.80 7.13 -7.74
C HIS A 109 -0.85 8.10 -7.06
N MET A 110 -0.65 7.94 -5.75
CA MET A 110 0.29 8.74 -4.95
C MET A 110 0.06 10.25 -5.15
N ALA A 111 -1.20 10.67 -5.07
CA ALA A 111 -1.57 12.04 -5.33
C ALA A 111 -0.89 13.03 -4.37
N GLU A 112 -0.32 14.07 -4.93
CA GLU A 112 0.35 15.16 -4.20
C GLU A 112 -0.63 16.31 -3.87
N ARG A 113 -1.81 16.27 -4.46
CA ARG A 113 -2.91 17.24 -4.33
C ARG A 113 -4.27 16.55 -4.51
N CYS A 114 -5.31 17.15 -3.99
CA CYS A 114 -6.68 16.79 -4.29
C CYS A 114 -7.07 17.41 -5.65
N TYR A 115 -7.24 16.58 -6.70
CA TYR A 115 -7.72 17.04 -8.00
C TYR A 115 -9.20 17.40 -7.90
N ARG A 116 -9.60 18.52 -8.52
CA ARG A 116 -10.96 19.07 -8.45
C ARG A 116 -11.44 19.50 -9.83
N PRO A 117 -12.75 19.53 -10.08
CA PRO A 117 -13.27 20.14 -11.30
C PRO A 117 -12.82 21.59 -11.43
N GLY A 118 -12.36 21.98 -12.61
CA GLY A 118 -11.91 23.33 -12.89
C GLY A 118 -10.60 23.77 -12.24
N ASP A 119 -9.80 22.84 -11.73
CA ASP A 119 -8.49 23.14 -11.12
C ASP A 119 -7.37 23.45 -12.12
N GLY A 120 -7.72 23.50 -13.41
CA GLY A 120 -6.80 23.78 -14.53
C GLY A 120 -6.00 22.57 -14.99
N THR A 121 -6.09 21.41 -14.34
CA THR A 121 -5.37 20.19 -14.74
C THR A 121 -6.17 19.32 -15.71
N GLY A 122 -7.50 19.38 -15.68
CA GLY A 122 -8.40 18.52 -16.45
C GLY A 122 -8.42 17.06 -15.99
N MET A 123 -7.71 16.72 -14.91
CA MET A 123 -7.55 15.34 -14.46
C MET A 123 -8.83 14.79 -13.83
N TYR A 124 -9.53 15.59 -13.02
CA TYR A 124 -10.76 15.15 -12.40
C TYR A 124 -11.88 14.99 -13.45
N GLU A 125 -11.92 15.86 -14.45
CA GLU A 125 -12.82 15.77 -15.60
C GLU A 125 -12.59 14.48 -16.40
N CYS A 126 -11.35 14.01 -16.53
CA CYS A 126 -11.05 12.71 -17.14
C CYS A 126 -11.69 11.55 -16.34
N MET A 127 -11.61 11.57 -15.00
CA MET A 127 -12.28 10.58 -14.17
C MET A 127 -13.81 10.60 -14.35
N GLN A 128 -14.40 11.81 -14.33
CA GLN A 128 -15.85 11.97 -14.54
C GLN A 128 -16.29 11.43 -15.90
N LYS A 129 -15.53 11.75 -16.97
CA LYS A 129 -15.81 11.26 -18.31
C LYS A 129 -15.65 9.74 -18.40
N ALA A 130 -14.58 9.16 -17.85
CA ALA A 130 -14.38 7.72 -17.83
C ALA A 130 -15.51 6.99 -17.07
N LYS A 131 -16.03 7.59 -15.99
CA LYS A 131 -17.17 7.07 -15.24
C LYS A 131 -18.48 7.17 -16.06
N ALA A 132 -18.72 8.29 -16.71
CA ALA A 132 -19.88 8.48 -17.56
C ALA A 132 -19.92 7.53 -18.78
N GLU A 133 -18.72 7.17 -19.31
CA GLU A 133 -18.55 6.17 -20.37
C GLU A 133 -18.66 4.72 -19.87
N GLY A 134 -18.81 4.49 -18.57
CA GLY A 134 -18.88 3.16 -17.96
C GLY A 134 -17.54 2.41 -17.90
N ARG A 135 -16.43 3.06 -18.25
CA ARG A 135 -15.08 2.46 -18.22
C ARG A 135 -14.53 2.31 -16.80
N ILE A 136 -14.99 3.15 -15.88
CA ILE A 136 -14.74 3.02 -14.45
C ILE A 136 -16.06 3.16 -13.69
N ARG A 137 -16.18 2.49 -12.54
CA ARG A 137 -17.38 2.56 -11.71
C ARG A 137 -17.28 3.61 -10.61
N HIS A 138 -16.11 3.69 -9.95
CA HIS A 138 -15.88 4.56 -8.81
C HIS A 138 -14.57 5.33 -8.95
N ILE A 139 -14.60 6.60 -8.54
CA ILE A 139 -13.44 7.50 -8.53
C ILE A 139 -12.77 7.42 -7.17
N GLY A 140 -11.50 7.05 -7.17
CA GLY A 140 -10.68 6.98 -5.97
C GLY A 140 -9.42 7.82 -6.02
N ILE A 141 -8.77 7.92 -4.87
CA ILE A 141 -7.48 8.59 -4.73
C ILE A 141 -6.58 7.83 -3.76
N THR A 142 -5.30 7.76 -4.05
CA THR A 142 -4.31 7.27 -3.09
C THR A 142 -3.37 8.39 -2.69
N ALA A 143 -3.09 8.50 -1.40
CA ALA A 143 -2.19 9.50 -0.87
C ALA A 143 -1.27 8.92 0.21
N HIS A 144 -0.17 9.64 0.49
CA HIS A 144 0.69 9.37 1.64
C HIS A 144 0.83 10.63 2.52
N LYS A 145 0.43 11.80 2.00
CA LYS A 145 0.36 13.03 2.76
C LYS A 145 -1.00 13.14 3.43
N ILE A 146 -1.00 13.23 4.75
CA ILE A 146 -2.23 13.25 5.55
C ILE A 146 -3.15 14.42 5.17
N LEU A 147 -2.59 15.59 4.85
CA LEU A 147 -3.37 16.77 4.45
C LEU A 147 -4.13 16.54 3.14
N VAL A 148 -3.46 15.92 2.14
CA VAL A 148 -4.12 15.58 0.86
C VAL A 148 -5.22 14.54 1.07
N ALA A 149 -4.98 13.56 1.94
CA ALA A 149 -5.96 12.53 2.27
C ALA A 149 -7.20 13.09 2.97
N LYS A 150 -7.01 13.97 3.97
CA LYS A 150 -8.11 14.66 4.67
C LYS A 150 -8.90 15.53 3.70
N GLU A 151 -8.21 16.37 2.91
CA GLU A 151 -8.85 17.20 1.88
C GLU A 151 -9.68 16.37 0.90
N ALA A 152 -9.15 15.24 0.42
CA ALA A 152 -9.87 14.36 -0.48
C ALA A 152 -11.11 13.73 0.17
N ALA A 153 -10.97 13.23 1.41
CA ALA A 153 -12.07 12.60 2.15
C ALA A 153 -13.21 13.58 2.49
N GLU A 154 -12.91 14.87 2.64
CA GLU A 154 -13.89 15.93 2.97
C GLU A 154 -14.45 16.61 1.73
N SER A 155 -13.86 16.41 0.55
CA SER A 155 -14.22 17.14 -0.67
C SER A 155 -15.57 16.76 -1.28
N GLY A 156 -16.09 15.57 -0.96
CA GLY A 156 -17.27 15.01 -1.64
C GLY A 156 -17.00 14.56 -3.09
N LEU A 157 -15.74 14.54 -3.53
CA LEU A 157 -15.35 14.22 -4.91
C LEU A 157 -14.90 12.77 -5.10
N TYR A 158 -14.44 12.12 -4.04
CA TYR A 158 -13.88 10.77 -4.08
C TYR A 158 -14.75 9.78 -3.33
N GLU A 159 -15.02 8.66 -3.95
CA GLU A 159 -15.82 7.57 -3.38
C GLU A 159 -14.95 6.62 -2.54
N THR A 160 -13.63 6.57 -2.85
CA THR A 160 -12.65 5.79 -2.07
C THR A 160 -11.36 6.56 -1.84
N LEU A 161 -10.75 6.33 -0.69
CA LEU A 161 -9.44 6.82 -0.31
C LEU A 161 -8.54 5.64 0.08
N GLN A 162 -7.35 5.54 -0.53
CA GLN A 162 -6.36 4.55 -0.13
C GLN A 162 -5.19 5.25 0.58
N PHE A 163 -4.91 4.83 1.81
CA PHE A 163 -3.89 5.43 2.66
C PHE A 163 -3.11 4.36 3.46
N PRO A 164 -1.82 4.59 3.83
CA PRO A 164 -1.10 3.71 4.74
C PRO A 164 -1.79 3.63 6.10
N PHE A 165 -2.15 2.41 6.51
CA PHE A 165 -2.80 2.18 7.79
C PHE A 165 -2.42 0.83 8.37
N SER A 166 -2.04 0.81 9.65
CA SER A 166 -1.63 -0.38 10.39
C SER A 166 -1.77 -0.11 11.89
N TYR A 167 -1.52 -1.08 12.73
CA TYR A 167 -1.53 -0.85 14.18
C TYR A 167 -0.40 0.10 14.67
N LEU A 168 0.57 0.44 13.80
CA LEU A 168 1.59 1.47 14.07
C LEU A 168 1.14 2.88 13.66
N SER A 169 -0.08 3.03 13.16
CA SER A 169 -0.65 4.34 12.79
C SER A 169 -0.89 5.21 14.01
N GLY A 170 -0.61 6.51 13.86
CA GLY A 170 -0.79 7.49 14.90
C GLY A 170 -2.19 8.12 14.91
N LYS A 171 -2.35 9.15 15.75
CA LYS A 171 -3.64 9.84 15.94
C LYS A 171 -4.23 10.39 14.62
N GLN A 172 -3.40 10.93 13.74
CA GLN A 172 -3.87 11.56 12.51
C GLN A 172 -4.46 10.53 11.51
N GLU A 173 -3.85 9.35 11.42
CA GLU A 173 -4.35 8.26 10.56
C GLU A 173 -5.62 7.65 11.14
N LEU A 174 -5.72 7.50 12.47
CA LEU A 174 -6.95 7.07 13.13
C LEU A 174 -8.10 8.04 12.89
N GLU A 175 -7.84 9.35 13.02
CA GLU A 175 -8.79 10.41 12.71
C GLU A 175 -9.23 10.39 11.24
N LEU A 176 -8.29 10.10 10.30
CA LEU A 176 -8.61 10.01 8.87
C LEU A 176 -9.62 8.90 8.58
N VAL A 177 -9.51 7.75 9.25
CA VAL A 177 -10.50 6.65 9.13
C VAL A 177 -11.89 7.11 9.55
N GLU A 178 -11.99 7.88 10.65
CA GLU A 178 -13.26 8.43 11.12
C GLU A 178 -13.80 9.53 10.20
N ILE A 179 -12.93 10.37 9.61
CA ILE A 179 -13.32 11.34 8.58
C ILE A 179 -13.92 10.63 7.37
N CYS A 180 -13.27 9.55 6.90
CA CYS A 180 -13.79 8.74 5.79
C CYS A 180 -15.15 8.12 6.14
N ARG A 181 -15.30 7.55 7.34
CA ARG A 181 -16.57 7.00 7.82
C ARG A 181 -17.68 8.06 7.80
N LYS A 182 -17.41 9.24 8.38
CA LYS A 182 -18.38 10.35 8.46
C LYS A 182 -18.81 10.84 7.08
N ASN A 183 -17.86 10.93 6.13
CA ASN A 183 -18.12 11.39 4.77
C ASN A 183 -18.51 10.25 3.81
N LYS A 184 -18.67 9.01 4.32
CA LYS A 184 -19.08 7.84 3.55
C LYS A 184 -18.12 7.48 2.41
N VAL A 185 -16.85 7.80 2.58
CA VAL A 185 -15.74 7.45 1.68
C VAL A 185 -15.20 6.09 2.08
N GLY A 186 -15.11 5.15 1.15
CA GLY A 186 -14.53 3.83 1.40
C GLY A 186 -13.04 3.94 1.71
N PHE A 187 -12.58 3.37 2.84
CA PHE A 187 -11.18 3.41 3.22
C PHE A 187 -10.45 2.11 2.85
N ILE A 188 -9.41 2.23 2.02
CA ILE A 188 -8.56 1.10 1.61
C ILE A 188 -7.23 1.22 2.35
N ALA A 189 -6.96 0.27 3.25
CA ALA A 189 -5.75 0.29 4.07
C ALA A 189 -4.58 -0.39 3.34
N MET A 190 -3.66 0.40 2.80
CA MET A 190 -2.41 -0.12 2.26
C MET A 190 -1.33 -0.18 3.33
N LYS A 191 -0.30 -1.01 3.11
CA LYS A 191 0.85 -1.19 4.02
C LYS A 191 0.45 -1.66 5.42
N GLY A 192 -0.55 -2.52 5.53
CA GLY A 192 -1.02 -3.07 6.79
C GLY A 192 0.05 -3.77 7.64
N LEU A 193 1.13 -4.27 6.99
CA LEU A 193 2.33 -4.80 7.65
C LEU A 193 3.49 -3.77 7.74
N ALA A 194 3.21 -2.47 7.60
CA ALA A 194 4.20 -1.38 7.69
C ALA A 194 5.47 -1.61 6.84
N GLY A 195 5.31 -2.26 5.66
CA GLY A 195 6.41 -2.58 4.77
C GLY A 195 7.37 -3.64 5.32
N GLY A 196 6.87 -4.59 6.10
CA GLY A 196 7.59 -5.71 6.70
C GLY A 196 8.15 -5.43 8.09
N LEU A 197 7.77 -4.33 8.74
CA LEU A 197 8.09 -4.08 10.15
C LEU A 197 7.17 -4.86 11.09
N ILE A 198 5.94 -5.10 10.69
CA ILE A 198 4.97 -5.93 11.40
C ILE A 198 5.15 -7.37 10.92
N ASN A 199 5.44 -8.26 11.85
CA ASN A 199 5.71 -9.69 11.61
C ASN A 199 4.64 -10.62 12.21
N ARG A 200 3.63 -10.09 12.91
CA ARG A 200 2.46 -10.82 13.42
C ARG A 200 1.22 -10.44 12.62
N SER A 201 0.87 -11.29 11.66
CA SER A 201 -0.29 -11.10 10.77
C SER A 201 -1.62 -11.18 11.54
N ASP A 202 -1.68 -12.04 12.58
CA ASP A 202 -2.83 -12.17 13.47
C ASP A 202 -3.13 -10.85 14.21
N ALA A 203 -2.11 -10.18 14.74
CA ALA A 203 -2.26 -8.88 15.38
C ALA A 203 -2.65 -7.79 14.38
N ALA A 204 -2.09 -7.84 13.15
CA ALA A 204 -2.47 -6.92 12.09
C ALA A 204 -3.93 -7.10 11.65
N MET A 205 -4.39 -8.34 11.48
CA MET A 205 -5.78 -8.65 11.16
C MET A 205 -6.71 -8.26 12.30
N ALA A 206 -6.38 -8.62 13.56
CA ALA A 206 -7.17 -8.26 14.74
C ALA A 206 -7.32 -6.73 14.88
N PHE A 207 -6.29 -5.97 14.53
CA PHE A 207 -6.38 -4.51 14.51
C PHE A 207 -7.33 -4.02 13.42
N MET A 208 -7.20 -4.51 12.19
CA MET A 208 -8.06 -4.10 11.07
C MET A 208 -9.52 -4.48 11.29
N SER A 209 -9.79 -5.63 11.92
CA SER A 209 -11.14 -6.14 12.15
C SER A 209 -11.99 -5.29 13.12
N GLN A 210 -11.39 -4.32 13.80
CA GLN A 210 -12.11 -3.37 14.64
C GLN A 210 -12.82 -2.24 13.84
N TYR A 211 -12.52 -2.11 12.53
CA TYR A 211 -13.05 -1.04 11.68
C TYR A 211 -14.02 -1.62 10.65
N ASP A 212 -15.24 -1.14 10.64
CA ASP A 212 -16.33 -1.59 9.76
C ASP A 212 -16.33 -0.90 8.37
N ASN A 213 -15.46 0.09 8.17
CA ASN A 213 -15.33 0.87 6.93
C ASN A 213 -13.94 0.73 6.27
N VAL A 214 -13.11 -0.22 6.72
CA VAL A 214 -11.73 -0.40 6.27
C VAL A 214 -11.54 -1.73 5.56
N VAL A 215 -11.05 -1.70 4.33
CA VAL A 215 -10.60 -2.88 3.59
C VAL A 215 -9.08 -2.89 3.55
N PRO A 216 -8.40 -3.79 4.29
CA PRO A 216 -6.96 -3.96 4.16
C PRO A 216 -6.61 -4.68 2.86
N ILE A 217 -5.51 -4.27 2.23
CA ILE A 217 -4.93 -4.94 1.07
C ILE A 217 -3.55 -5.48 1.43
N TRP A 218 -3.45 -6.81 1.50
CA TRP A 218 -2.23 -7.50 1.91
C TRP A 218 -1.33 -7.79 0.72
N GLY A 219 -0.07 -7.40 0.81
CA GLY A 219 0.91 -7.70 -0.22
C GLY A 219 1.31 -9.18 -0.17
N ILE A 220 0.99 -9.94 -1.22
CA ILE A 220 1.18 -11.40 -1.28
C ILE A 220 1.99 -11.74 -2.54
N GLN A 221 3.02 -12.57 -2.40
CA GLN A 221 3.87 -13.08 -3.48
C GLN A 221 4.23 -14.55 -3.34
N LYS A 222 3.91 -15.16 -2.18
CA LYS A 222 4.17 -16.59 -1.90
C LYS A 222 2.88 -17.27 -1.50
N GLU A 223 2.78 -18.56 -1.82
CA GLU A 223 1.63 -19.37 -1.48
C GLU A 223 1.47 -19.48 0.05
N THR A 224 2.56 -19.60 0.80
CA THR A 224 2.53 -19.65 2.26
C THR A 224 2.02 -18.36 2.90
N GLU A 225 2.33 -17.19 2.31
CA GLU A 225 1.79 -15.90 2.74
C GLU A 225 0.27 -15.86 2.49
N LEU A 226 -0.18 -16.36 1.34
CA LEU A 226 -1.60 -16.43 1.00
C LEU A 226 -2.36 -17.37 1.96
N GLU A 227 -1.83 -18.55 2.23
CA GLU A 227 -2.44 -19.54 3.14
C GLU A 227 -2.66 -18.97 4.54
N GLU A 228 -1.72 -18.18 5.03
CA GLU A 228 -1.85 -17.47 6.30
C GLU A 228 -3.04 -16.51 6.28
N TRP A 229 -3.18 -15.67 5.27
CA TRP A 229 -4.33 -14.75 5.14
C TRP A 229 -5.65 -15.48 4.91
N LEU A 230 -5.66 -16.57 4.15
CA LEU A 230 -6.86 -17.38 3.94
C LEU A 230 -7.30 -18.10 5.20
N SER A 231 -6.38 -18.52 6.06
CA SER A 231 -6.73 -19.15 7.35
C SER A 231 -7.59 -18.25 8.24
N TYR A 232 -7.50 -16.93 8.06
CA TYR A 232 -8.29 -15.94 8.79
C TYR A 232 -9.72 -15.75 8.23
N MET A 233 -10.04 -16.35 7.09
CA MET A 233 -11.40 -16.26 6.52
C MET A 233 -12.44 -16.93 7.43
N ASP A 234 -12.10 -18.08 7.97
CA ASP A 234 -12.98 -18.82 8.89
C ASP A 234 -12.78 -18.39 10.35
N ASN A 235 -11.52 -18.17 10.75
CA ASN A 235 -11.13 -17.83 12.11
C ASN A 235 -10.45 -16.46 12.17
N THR A 236 -11.23 -15.40 12.01
CA THR A 236 -10.70 -14.02 12.07
C THR A 236 -10.12 -13.73 13.45
N PRO A 237 -8.82 -13.39 13.55
CA PRO A 237 -8.21 -12.99 14.80
C PRO A 237 -8.96 -11.86 15.49
N GLN A 238 -9.21 -12.00 16.77
CA GLN A 238 -9.92 -11.00 17.57
C GLN A 238 -8.93 -10.21 18.43
N MET A 239 -9.26 -8.96 18.77
CA MET A 239 -8.46 -8.10 19.62
C MET A 239 -8.54 -8.57 21.08
N THR A 240 -7.73 -9.56 21.44
CA THR A 240 -7.57 -10.06 22.81
C THR A 240 -6.71 -9.14 23.67
N GLY A 241 -6.68 -9.36 24.98
CA GLY A 241 -5.77 -8.66 25.89
C GLY A 241 -4.30 -8.86 25.50
N GLU A 242 -3.92 -10.11 25.18
CA GLU A 242 -2.56 -10.45 24.73
C GLU A 242 -2.14 -9.69 23.47
N ILE A 243 -3.02 -9.68 22.44
CA ILE A 243 -2.74 -8.96 21.19
C ILE A 243 -2.65 -7.45 21.45
N ARG A 244 -3.49 -6.91 22.33
CA ARG A 244 -3.43 -5.50 22.71
C ARG A 244 -2.11 -5.12 23.36
N GLU A 245 -1.69 -5.90 24.36
CA GLU A 245 -0.40 -5.72 25.05
C GLU A 245 0.77 -5.84 24.09
N PHE A 246 0.72 -6.81 23.17
CA PHE A 246 1.73 -6.95 22.12
C PHE A 246 1.79 -5.71 21.23
N ILE A 247 0.65 -5.20 20.74
CA ILE A 247 0.58 -4.00 19.91
C ILE A 247 1.11 -2.77 20.66
N GLU A 248 0.76 -2.58 21.92
CA GLU A 248 1.27 -1.45 22.72
C GLU A 248 2.80 -1.53 22.91
N LYS A 249 3.33 -2.73 23.16
CA LYS A 249 4.78 -2.94 23.21
C LYS A 249 5.45 -2.60 21.88
N GLU A 250 4.91 -3.08 20.74
CA GLU A 250 5.39 -2.78 19.42
C GLU A 250 5.36 -1.26 19.12
N ARG A 251 4.29 -0.59 19.49
CA ARG A 251 4.15 0.87 19.38
C ARG A 251 5.21 1.59 20.19
N ALA A 252 5.48 1.15 21.42
CA ALA A 252 6.50 1.74 22.28
C ALA A 252 7.91 1.54 21.73
N GLU A 253 8.23 0.33 21.21
CA GLU A 253 9.52 0.01 20.60
C GLU A 253 9.76 0.80 19.29
N LEU A 254 8.70 1.03 18.54
CA LEU A 254 8.71 1.79 17.28
C LEU A 254 8.27 3.25 17.49
N ALA A 255 8.16 3.70 18.75
CA ALA A 255 7.89 5.11 19.06
C ALA A 255 9.02 5.97 18.54
N GLY A 256 8.67 7.04 17.83
CA GLY A 256 9.61 8.02 17.32
C GLY A 256 9.79 7.98 15.80
N ASP A 257 10.87 8.60 15.37
CA ASP A 257 11.15 8.83 13.97
C ASP A 257 11.70 7.56 13.29
N PHE A 258 10.88 6.89 12.51
CA PHE A 258 11.32 5.81 11.64
C PHE A 258 10.79 5.97 10.21
N CYS A 259 11.59 5.51 9.25
CA CYS A 259 11.23 5.56 7.85
C CYS A 259 10.17 4.48 7.52
N ARG A 260 9.02 4.92 6.99
CA ARG A 260 7.91 4.04 6.58
C ARG A 260 8.08 3.45 5.17
N GLY A 261 9.25 3.68 4.52
CA GLY A 261 9.60 3.08 3.23
C GLY A 261 8.77 3.55 2.03
N CYS A 262 8.09 4.70 2.11
CA CYS A 262 7.17 5.17 1.07
C CYS A 262 7.84 5.58 -0.26
N GLY A 263 9.14 5.97 -0.24
CA GLY A 263 9.91 6.28 -1.44
C GLY A 263 9.78 7.71 -1.99
N TYR A 264 9.01 8.61 -1.38
CA TYR A 264 8.89 10.00 -1.87
C TYR A 264 10.20 10.78 -1.91
N CYS A 265 11.14 10.43 -1.03
CA CYS A 265 12.48 11.02 -1.01
C CYS A 265 13.37 10.60 -2.18
N MET A 266 12.93 9.63 -2.99
CA MET A 266 13.68 9.13 -4.14
C MET A 266 13.41 9.97 -5.41
N PRO A 267 14.32 9.98 -6.42
CA PRO A 267 15.68 9.48 -6.31
C PRO A 267 16.60 10.41 -5.50
N CYS A 268 17.58 9.82 -4.82
CA CYS A 268 18.67 10.57 -4.21
C CYS A 268 19.68 10.99 -5.27
N PRO A 269 20.18 12.25 -5.29
CA PRO A 269 21.20 12.68 -6.26
C PRO A 269 22.53 11.91 -6.11
N MET A 270 22.80 11.35 -4.93
CA MET A 270 23.98 10.52 -4.66
C MET A 270 23.71 9.02 -4.81
N GLY A 271 22.57 8.62 -5.37
CA GLY A 271 22.24 7.21 -5.59
C GLY A 271 21.95 6.38 -4.34
N ILE A 272 21.70 7.02 -3.18
CA ILE A 272 21.37 6.31 -1.94
C ILE A 272 19.94 5.81 -2.01
N THR A 273 19.71 4.53 -1.73
CA THR A 273 18.38 3.91 -1.61
C THR A 273 17.74 4.28 -0.27
N ILE A 274 17.40 5.56 -0.10
CA ILE A 274 17.02 6.19 1.17
C ILE A 274 15.91 5.44 1.88
N ASN A 275 14.85 5.09 1.15
CA ASN A 275 13.65 4.45 1.70
C ASN A 275 13.88 3.05 2.28
N GLN A 276 15.02 2.44 2.03
CA GLN A 276 15.45 1.19 2.64
C GLN A 276 16.55 1.44 3.68
N CYS A 277 17.60 2.17 3.29
CA CYS A 277 18.75 2.44 4.16
C CYS A 277 18.35 3.17 5.46
N ALA A 278 17.37 4.08 5.42
CA ALA A 278 16.91 4.83 6.59
C ALA A 278 16.08 4.00 7.61
N ARG A 279 15.86 2.71 7.35
CA ARG A 279 15.13 1.80 8.24
C ARG A 279 15.79 0.43 8.40
N ILE A 280 17.02 0.27 7.91
CA ILE A 280 17.66 -1.04 7.83
C ILE A 280 17.88 -1.67 9.21
N SER A 281 18.11 -0.87 10.24
CA SER A 281 18.23 -1.32 11.63
C SER A 281 16.99 -2.07 12.13
N LEU A 282 15.82 -1.57 11.74
CA LEU A 282 14.54 -2.22 12.07
C LEU A 282 14.35 -3.50 11.24
N MET A 283 14.72 -3.46 9.96
CA MET A 283 14.62 -4.63 9.08
C MET A 283 15.55 -5.76 9.51
N LEU A 284 16.75 -5.45 10.00
CA LEU A 284 17.68 -6.43 10.54
C LEU A 284 17.10 -7.20 11.74
N ARG A 285 16.26 -6.55 12.55
CA ARG A 285 15.71 -7.12 13.80
C ARG A 285 14.33 -7.77 13.62
N ARG A 286 13.64 -7.49 12.51
CA ARG A 286 12.21 -7.84 12.31
C ARG A 286 11.95 -8.68 11.05
N ALA A 287 12.91 -8.76 10.14
CA ALA A 287 12.84 -9.58 8.93
C ALA A 287 14.05 -10.53 8.91
N PRO A 288 14.07 -11.56 8.04
CA PRO A 288 15.25 -12.39 7.88
C PRO A 288 16.49 -11.54 7.59
N SER A 289 17.40 -11.44 8.56
CA SER A 289 18.55 -10.52 8.54
C SER A 289 19.56 -10.85 7.44
N ALA A 290 19.70 -12.14 7.07
CA ALA A 290 20.68 -12.60 6.10
C ALA A 290 20.63 -11.86 4.76
N ASN A 291 19.41 -11.56 4.26
CA ASN A 291 19.26 -10.79 3.02
C ASN A 291 19.82 -9.37 3.16
N TRP A 292 19.56 -8.71 4.29
CA TRP A 292 20.00 -7.34 4.57
C TRP A 292 21.50 -7.23 4.89
N LEU A 293 22.18 -8.35 5.16
CA LEU A 293 23.62 -8.44 5.37
C LEU A 293 24.38 -8.90 4.13
N SER A 294 23.69 -9.13 3.00
CA SER A 294 24.31 -9.49 1.72
C SER A 294 25.27 -8.40 1.22
N GLU A 295 26.21 -8.77 0.35
CA GLU A 295 27.15 -7.84 -0.29
C GLU A 295 26.43 -6.66 -0.98
N HIS A 296 25.30 -6.94 -1.64
CA HIS A 296 24.46 -5.90 -2.24
C HIS A 296 24.08 -4.81 -1.21
N TRP A 297 23.54 -5.21 -0.06
CA TRP A 297 23.12 -4.25 0.96
C TRP A 297 24.27 -3.58 1.69
N GLN A 298 25.42 -4.25 1.83
CA GLN A 298 26.64 -3.63 2.34
C GLN A 298 27.08 -2.48 1.42
N ASN A 299 27.05 -2.69 0.09
CA ASN A 299 27.37 -1.67 -0.90
C ASN A 299 26.34 -0.53 -0.90
N GLU A 300 25.02 -0.82 -0.79
CA GLU A 300 23.97 0.20 -0.68
C GLU A 300 24.12 1.05 0.60
N MET A 301 24.42 0.43 1.73
CA MET A 301 24.61 1.14 2.99
C MET A 301 25.88 2.01 2.97
N LYS A 302 26.96 1.56 2.32
CA LYS A 302 28.20 2.35 2.17
C LYS A 302 27.97 3.64 1.38
N LYS A 303 27.02 3.68 0.45
CA LYS A 303 26.66 4.92 -0.29
C LYS A 303 26.25 6.06 0.64
N ILE A 304 25.84 5.77 1.88
CA ILE A 304 25.46 6.81 2.87
C ILE A 304 26.64 7.75 3.15
N GLU A 305 27.89 7.27 3.04
CA GLU A 305 29.10 8.08 3.21
C GLU A 305 29.21 9.21 2.18
N THR A 306 28.59 9.05 1.02
CA THR A 306 28.58 10.06 -0.06
C THR A 306 27.47 11.12 0.14
N CYS A 307 26.71 11.06 1.22
CA CYS A 307 25.61 12.00 1.47
C CYS A 307 26.12 13.44 1.62
N ILE A 308 25.75 14.32 0.69
CA ILE A 308 26.10 15.74 0.66
C ILE A 308 25.18 16.62 1.54
N ASN A 309 24.30 16.02 2.34
CA ASN A 309 23.34 16.68 3.21
C ASN A 309 22.49 17.78 2.51
N CYS A 310 22.12 17.58 1.24
CA CYS A 310 21.33 18.54 0.47
C CYS A 310 19.87 18.68 0.94
N ARG A 311 19.41 17.86 1.88
CA ARG A 311 18.09 17.84 2.53
C ARG A 311 16.89 17.72 1.59
N LYS A 312 17.06 17.40 0.29
CA LYS A 312 15.95 17.14 -0.63
C LYS A 312 15.03 16.01 -0.16
N CYS A 313 15.59 15.01 0.54
CA CYS A 313 14.83 13.93 1.13
C CYS A 313 13.93 14.38 2.28
N VAL A 314 14.35 15.36 3.07
CA VAL A 314 13.58 15.94 4.17
C VAL A 314 12.37 16.70 3.63
N SER A 315 12.59 17.59 2.64
CA SER A 315 11.50 18.40 2.05
C SER A 315 10.44 17.57 1.33
N LYS A 316 10.77 16.32 0.94
CA LYS A 316 9.85 15.39 0.29
C LYS A 316 9.23 14.38 1.27
N CYS A 317 9.68 14.34 2.52
CA CYS A 317 9.19 13.36 3.48
C CYS A 317 7.81 13.75 4.00
N PRO A 318 6.75 12.95 3.78
CA PRO A 318 5.41 13.26 4.28
C PRO A 318 5.30 13.08 5.81
N TYR A 319 6.34 12.53 6.44
CA TYR A 319 6.43 12.31 7.90
C TYR A 319 7.45 13.24 8.56
N GLU A 320 7.92 14.25 7.85
CA GLU A 320 8.84 15.31 8.35
C GLU A 320 10.13 14.77 9.00
N LEU A 321 10.58 13.57 8.60
CA LEU A 321 11.74 12.93 9.19
C LEU A 321 13.04 13.65 8.82
N ASP A 322 13.96 13.78 9.78
CA ASP A 322 15.35 14.15 9.49
C ASP A 322 16.06 12.94 8.88
N THR A 323 15.82 12.75 7.58
CA THR A 323 16.28 11.58 6.83
C THR A 323 17.81 11.44 6.82
N PRO A 324 18.63 12.52 6.68
CA PRO A 324 20.09 12.42 6.80
C PRO A 324 20.55 11.89 8.17
N ALA A 325 19.92 12.36 9.26
CA ALA A 325 20.21 11.86 10.60
C ALA A 325 19.85 10.38 10.76
N LEU A 326 18.67 9.99 10.25
CA LEU A 326 18.25 8.58 10.23
C LEU A 326 19.19 7.68 9.42
N LEU A 327 19.64 8.11 8.25
CA LEU A 327 20.60 7.38 7.43
C LEU A 327 21.90 7.14 8.21
N LYS A 328 22.45 8.18 8.82
CA LYS A 328 23.67 8.08 9.62
C LYS A 328 23.51 7.14 10.81
N LYS A 329 22.42 7.28 11.57
CA LYS A 329 22.09 6.39 12.71
C LYS A 329 22.00 4.93 12.28
N ASN A 330 21.27 4.65 11.19
CA ASN A 330 21.11 3.30 10.66
C ASN A 330 22.43 2.72 10.15
N TYR A 331 23.29 3.53 9.55
CA TYR A 331 24.60 3.07 9.06
C TYR A 331 25.57 2.74 10.19
N GLU A 332 25.59 3.53 11.26
CA GLU A 332 26.40 3.22 12.44
C GLU A 332 25.95 1.91 13.12
N ASP A 333 24.65 1.70 13.26
CA ASP A 333 24.11 0.44 13.78
C ASP A 333 24.44 -0.75 12.85
N TYR A 334 24.27 -0.57 11.55
CA TYR A 334 24.59 -1.58 10.54
C TYR A 334 26.07 -2.04 10.61
N LYS A 335 27.00 -1.10 10.77
CA LYS A 335 28.43 -1.41 10.95
C LYS A 335 28.69 -2.24 12.20
N LYS A 336 27.99 -1.96 13.31
CA LYS A 336 28.10 -2.74 14.56
C LYS A 336 27.59 -4.17 14.37
N VAL A 337 26.49 -4.34 13.65
CA VAL A 337 25.96 -5.68 13.33
C VAL A 337 26.94 -6.47 12.45
N LEU A 338 27.52 -5.85 11.41
CA LEU A 338 28.53 -6.51 10.56
C LEU A 338 29.78 -6.94 11.32
N LYS A 339 30.18 -6.20 12.36
CA LYS A 339 31.28 -6.55 13.22
C LYS A 339 30.95 -7.60 14.30
N GLY A 340 29.68 -8.02 14.39
CA GLY A 340 29.20 -8.92 15.44
C GLY A 340 29.07 -8.27 16.83
N GLU A 341 29.19 -6.95 16.93
CA GLU A 341 29.04 -6.19 18.18
C GLU A 341 27.57 -6.16 18.65
N VAL A 342 26.64 -6.31 17.70
CA VAL A 342 25.19 -6.37 17.94
C VAL A 342 24.63 -7.62 17.24
N LYS A 343 23.92 -8.46 17.98
CA LYS A 343 23.19 -9.62 17.43
C LYS A 343 21.81 -9.20 16.91
N VAL A 344 21.40 -9.75 15.77
CA VAL A 344 20.10 -9.51 15.10
C VAL A 344 19.50 -10.83 14.63
#